data_0291a8c6ee697f4ed5ab5aeba48a9424
#
_entry.id   0291a8c6ee697f4ed5ab5aeba48a9424
#
_cell.length_a   1.000
_cell.length_b   1.000
_cell.length_c   1.000
_cell.angle_alpha   90.00
_cell.angle_beta   90.00
_cell.angle_gamma   90.00
#
_symmetry.space_group_name_H-M   'P 1'
#
loop_
_entity.id
_entity.type
_entity.pdbx_description
1 polymer ?
#
loop_
_entity_poly.entity_id
_entity_poly.type
_entity_poly.pdbx_seq_one_letter_code
_entity_poly.pdbx_strand_id
1 'polypeptide(L)'
;MNYVHTFIAGYQYFFGVYTLLMLLFALTLLLASFRWFRGGASVELPLGPQAVRPFEPGITIISPAFNEAATIMRSITSLLSLNYPEREIVVVNDGSTDRTVEVLFDALDLYAVNEPLDTSLPTQPIRAVYRSRLHPNFRLIDKENGGKADALNAGINAAHFSLVCTLDADTILPEEALTRLVRPFGEIPGLVAAGGMVRLVNGCECKDGKILNIGLPRNPLALFQVIEYLRAFMYGRIGWRSFGALLIISGAFGLFKKDALIAIGGYQTDTIGEDMELIVRMHRIYSERREAYRIEFVPDAICWTEAPEDIRSLRNQRIRWQRGLGESLFKNRSLLFSMNGGMAGWVACPFYLVFELFGPLIELMGILIVIVAYLLGVTDAVGVAAFLVMILGVSLFISTLAFLMDDSVLQRRRQSPLHVLVFLLLMLPETLFYRIPVNYWRTI
;
A
#
# COMPACT_ATOMS: atom_id res chain seq x y z
N MET A 1 6.96 39.77 26.23
CA MET A 1 7.32 38.50 26.89
C MET A 1 6.11 37.62 27.20
N ASN A 2 5.05 38.10 27.86
CA ASN A 2 3.87 37.29 28.21
C ASN A 2 3.20 36.58 27.03
N TYR A 3 3.00 37.24 25.88
CA TYR A 3 2.31 36.61 24.71
C TYR A 3 3.09 35.43 24.12
N VAL A 4 4.42 35.50 24.05
CA VAL A 4 5.27 34.41 23.53
C VAL A 4 5.21 33.20 24.47
N HIS A 5 5.32 33.44 25.80
CA HIS A 5 5.17 32.37 26.79
C HIS A 5 3.80 31.71 26.74
N THR A 6 2.71 32.50 26.60
CA THR A 6 1.36 31.98 26.52
C THR A 6 1.18 31.15 25.23
N PHE A 7 1.72 31.62 24.09
CA PHE A 7 1.67 30.89 22.82
C PHE A 7 2.42 29.55 22.91
N ILE A 8 3.66 29.57 23.42
CA ILE A 8 4.47 28.34 23.59
C ILE A 8 3.76 27.34 24.50
N ALA A 9 3.24 27.79 25.66
CA ALA A 9 2.49 26.93 26.57
C ALA A 9 1.22 26.35 25.92
N GLY A 10 0.48 27.17 25.19
CA GLY A 10 -0.70 26.71 24.43
C GLY A 10 -0.38 25.65 23.39
N TYR A 11 0.73 25.84 22.65
CA TYR A 11 1.17 24.86 21.68
C TYR A 11 1.67 23.57 22.34
N GLN A 12 2.41 23.64 23.42
CA GLN A 12 2.86 22.47 24.17
C GLN A 12 1.68 21.63 24.67
N TYR A 13 0.65 22.29 25.18
CA TYR A 13 -0.60 21.62 25.58
C TYR A 13 -1.28 20.96 24.37
N PHE A 14 -1.46 21.70 23.25
CA PHE A 14 -2.02 21.16 22.00
C PHE A 14 -1.22 19.94 21.53
N PHE A 15 0.11 20.03 21.48
CA PHE A 15 0.96 18.94 21.03
C PHE A 15 0.89 17.72 21.96
N GLY A 16 0.77 17.94 23.28
CA GLY A 16 0.56 16.88 24.26
C GLY A 16 -0.77 16.14 24.02
N VAL A 17 -1.86 16.88 23.81
CA VAL A 17 -3.18 16.30 23.48
C VAL A 17 -3.14 15.56 22.13
N TYR A 18 -2.53 16.15 21.12
CA TYR A 18 -2.32 15.52 19.80
C TYR A 18 -1.58 14.18 19.91
N THR A 19 -0.46 14.15 20.65
CA THR A 19 0.34 12.94 20.84
C THR A 19 -0.41 11.88 21.64
N LEU A 20 -1.16 12.29 22.67
CA LEU A 20 -1.99 11.38 23.46
C LEU A 20 -3.09 10.74 22.59
N LEU A 21 -3.78 11.52 21.76
CA LEU A 21 -4.79 11.02 20.84
C LEU A 21 -4.18 10.06 19.83
N MET A 22 -3.02 10.41 19.24
CA MET A 22 -2.29 9.55 18.31
C MET A 22 -1.92 8.21 18.98
N LEU A 23 -1.45 8.23 20.23
CA LEU A 23 -1.12 7.04 21.00
C LEU A 23 -2.37 6.18 21.27
N LEU A 24 -3.50 6.79 21.65
CA LEU A 24 -4.76 6.07 21.88
C LEU A 24 -5.26 5.41 20.60
N PHE A 25 -5.19 6.08 19.45
CA PHE A 25 -5.50 5.47 18.15
C PHE A 25 -4.55 4.32 17.83
N ALA A 26 -3.24 4.51 18.00
CA ALA A 26 -2.26 3.48 17.75
C ALA A 26 -2.50 2.23 18.63
N LEU A 27 -2.78 2.41 19.92
CA LEU A 27 -3.12 1.33 20.83
C LEU A 27 -4.43 0.62 20.42
N THR A 28 -5.44 1.37 20.00
CA THR A 28 -6.73 0.82 19.55
C THR A 28 -6.54 -0.04 18.31
N LEU A 29 -5.81 0.45 17.30
CA LEU A 29 -5.51 -0.31 16.08
C LEU A 29 -4.65 -1.54 16.37
N LEU A 30 -3.70 -1.42 17.29
CA LEU A 30 -2.86 -2.52 17.73
C LEU A 30 -3.67 -3.62 18.44
N LEU A 31 -4.54 -3.24 19.39
CA LEU A 31 -5.42 -4.18 20.07
C LEU A 31 -6.37 -4.87 19.10
N ALA A 32 -6.92 -4.13 18.12
CA ALA A 32 -7.76 -4.70 17.07
C ALA A 32 -6.97 -5.71 16.21
N SER A 33 -5.73 -5.36 15.83
CA SER A 33 -4.84 -6.24 15.09
C SER A 33 -4.49 -7.50 15.88
N PHE A 34 -4.16 -7.35 17.16
CA PHE A 34 -3.84 -8.48 18.04
C PHE A 34 -5.03 -9.43 18.28
N ARG A 35 -6.25 -8.87 18.43
CA ARG A 35 -7.47 -9.69 18.52
C ARG A 35 -7.71 -10.49 17.25
N TRP A 36 -7.43 -9.90 16.08
CA TRP A 36 -7.54 -10.61 14.81
C TRP A 36 -6.59 -11.83 14.77
N PHE A 37 -5.33 -11.68 15.20
CA PHE A 37 -4.38 -12.80 15.28
C PHE A 37 -4.81 -13.88 16.27
N ARG A 38 -5.35 -13.51 17.43
CA ARG A 38 -5.82 -14.47 18.44
C ARG A 38 -7.13 -15.16 18.05
N GLY A 39 -7.96 -14.55 17.23
CA GLY A 39 -9.25 -15.09 16.79
C GLY A 39 -9.16 -16.29 15.86
N GLY A 40 -7.95 -16.81 15.62
CA GLY A 40 -7.76 -18.01 14.80
C GLY A 40 -8.14 -17.82 13.34
N ALA A 41 -8.09 -16.56 12.82
CA ALA A 41 -7.98 -16.33 11.38
C ALA A 41 -6.66 -16.97 10.96
N SER A 42 -6.70 -18.29 10.88
CA SER A 42 -5.58 -19.19 10.76
C SER A 42 -4.84 -18.87 9.48
N VAL A 43 -3.64 -18.45 9.67
CA VAL A 43 -2.57 -18.34 8.67
C VAL A 43 -2.27 -19.71 8.02
N GLU A 44 -2.82 -20.79 8.56
CA GLU A 44 -2.67 -22.14 8.03
C GLU A 44 -4.00 -22.88 8.00
N LEU A 45 -4.63 -22.90 6.84
CA LEU A 45 -5.19 -24.17 6.42
C LEU A 45 -4.04 -24.96 5.78
N PRO A 46 -3.64 -26.12 6.35
CA PRO A 46 -2.82 -27.04 5.60
C PRO A 46 -3.59 -27.33 4.31
N LEU A 47 -2.97 -27.09 3.17
CA LEU A 47 -3.44 -27.64 1.89
C LEU A 47 -3.26 -29.18 1.98
N GLY A 48 -4.06 -29.81 2.83
CA GLY A 48 -4.13 -31.25 2.90
C GLY A 48 -4.90 -31.78 1.68
N PRO A 49 -4.57 -32.99 1.18
CA PRO A 49 -5.16 -33.57 -0.03
C PRO A 49 -6.68 -33.78 -0.02
N GLN A 50 -7.38 -33.40 1.05
CA GLN A 50 -8.84 -33.60 1.23
C GLN A 50 -9.63 -32.30 1.44
N ALA A 51 -9.02 -31.12 1.24
CA ALA A 51 -9.75 -29.86 1.27
C ALA A 51 -10.75 -29.82 0.10
N VAL A 52 -12.01 -29.51 0.39
CA VAL A 52 -13.00 -29.02 -0.57
C VAL A 52 -12.26 -28.11 -1.56
N ARG A 53 -12.45 -28.31 -2.87
CA ARG A 53 -11.76 -27.49 -3.90
C ARG A 53 -11.82 -26.03 -3.48
N PRO A 54 -10.67 -25.37 -3.35
CA PRO A 54 -10.65 -23.98 -2.94
C PRO A 54 -11.48 -23.16 -3.92
N PHE A 55 -12.08 -22.05 -3.44
CA PHE A 55 -12.75 -21.09 -4.29
C PHE A 55 -11.69 -20.44 -5.19
N GLU A 56 -11.65 -20.83 -6.47
CA GLU A 56 -10.64 -20.41 -7.45
C GLU A 56 -11.31 -19.84 -8.70
N PRO A 57 -12.03 -18.69 -8.59
CA PRO A 57 -12.63 -18.03 -9.77
C PRO A 57 -11.53 -17.49 -10.68
N GLY A 58 -11.84 -17.34 -11.96
CA GLY A 58 -10.91 -16.73 -12.91
C GLY A 58 -10.51 -15.32 -12.52
N ILE A 59 -9.22 -14.99 -12.65
CA ILE A 59 -8.63 -13.69 -12.30
C ILE A 59 -7.92 -13.09 -13.52
N THR A 60 -8.25 -11.84 -13.85
CA THR A 60 -7.46 -11.03 -14.77
C THR A 60 -6.42 -10.24 -13.98
N ILE A 61 -5.14 -10.49 -14.25
CA ILE A 61 -4.01 -9.74 -13.69
C ILE A 61 -3.68 -8.59 -14.64
N ILE A 62 -3.74 -7.35 -14.17
CA ILE A 62 -3.44 -6.16 -14.95
C ILE A 62 -2.15 -5.54 -14.42
N SER A 63 -1.17 -5.36 -15.31
CA SER A 63 0.12 -4.72 -15.01
C SER A 63 0.34 -3.56 -16.00
N PRO A 64 0.14 -2.30 -15.57
CA PRO A 64 0.49 -1.13 -16.38
C PRO A 64 1.99 -0.97 -16.44
N ALA A 65 2.54 -0.73 -17.63
CA ALA A 65 3.98 -0.56 -17.87
C ALA A 65 4.26 0.75 -18.61
N PHE A 66 5.21 1.53 -18.08
CA PHE A 66 5.73 2.73 -18.72
C PHE A 66 7.23 2.87 -18.45
N ASN A 67 8.06 2.64 -19.49
CA ASN A 67 9.52 2.69 -19.40
C ASN A 67 10.10 1.70 -18.36
N GLU A 68 9.71 0.42 -18.48
CA GLU A 68 10.08 -0.65 -17.54
C GLU A 68 10.97 -1.73 -18.17
N ALA A 69 11.72 -1.40 -19.23
CA ALA A 69 12.54 -2.37 -19.97
C ALA A 69 13.50 -3.20 -19.08
N ALA A 70 13.98 -2.63 -17.97
CA ALA A 70 14.92 -3.29 -17.07
C ALA A 70 14.25 -4.30 -16.11
N THR A 71 12.98 -4.11 -15.76
CA THR A 71 12.29 -4.83 -14.66
C THR A 71 11.14 -5.71 -15.13
N ILE A 72 10.50 -5.35 -16.26
CA ILE A 72 9.26 -5.96 -16.74
C ILE A 72 9.34 -7.48 -16.87
N MET A 73 10.42 -8.04 -17.41
CA MET A 73 10.54 -9.49 -17.61
C MET A 73 10.66 -10.27 -16.30
N ARG A 74 11.26 -9.68 -15.27
CA ARG A 74 11.31 -10.31 -13.94
C ARG A 74 9.91 -10.44 -13.34
N SER A 75 9.09 -9.38 -13.45
CA SER A 75 7.71 -9.38 -13.01
C SER A 75 6.87 -10.39 -13.81
N ILE A 76 6.90 -10.33 -15.14
CA ILE A 76 6.13 -11.25 -16.01
C ILE A 76 6.50 -12.71 -15.74
N THR A 77 7.79 -13.04 -15.61
CA THR A 77 8.24 -14.40 -15.28
C THR A 77 7.62 -14.87 -13.96
N SER A 78 7.57 -14.00 -12.96
CA SER A 78 6.88 -14.28 -11.69
C SER A 78 5.38 -14.57 -11.91
N LEU A 79 4.68 -13.75 -12.70
CA LEU A 79 3.25 -13.91 -12.99
C LEU A 79 2.95 -15.20 -13.76
N LEU A 80 3.81 -15.56 -14.72
CA LEU A 80 3.69 -16.81 -15.47
C LEU A 80 3.91 -18.05 -14.59
N SER A 81 4.71 -17.93 -13.52
CA SER A 81 5.00 -19.02 -12.58
C SER A 81 3.95 -19.21 -11.48
N LEU A 82 2.92 -18.37 -11.41
CA LEU A 82 1.89 -18.45 -10.38
C LEU A 82 1.15 -19.80 -10.42
N ASN A 83 0.95 -20.40 -9.29
CA ASN A 83 0.14 -21.61 -9.13
C ASN A 83 -1.34 -21.26 -8.94
N TYR A 84 -1.99 -20.78 -10.02
CA TYR A 84 -3.40 -20.43 -10.02
C TYR A 84 -4.05 -20.88 -11.33
N PRO A 85 -5.13 -21.70 -11.28
CA PRO A 85 -5.60 -22.44 -12.46
C PRO A 85 -6.19 -21.51 -13.55
N GLU A 86 -7.12 -20.67 -13.19
CA GLU A 86 -7.82 -19.78 -14.15
C GLU A 86 -7.33 -18.34 -14.02
N ARG A 87 -6.29 -18.01 -14.76
CA ARG A 87 -5.76 -16.64 -14.81
C ARG A 87 -5.45 -16.20 -16.23
N GLU A 88 -5.59 -14.91 -16.47
CA GLU A 88 -5.01 -14.22 -17.62
C GLU A 88 -4.13 -13.06 -17.15
N ILE A 89 -3.14 -12.74 -17.94
CA ILE A 89 -2.18 -11.65 -17.67
C ILE A 89 -2.35 -10.63 -18.78
N VAL A 90 -2.71 -9.41 -18.42
CA VAL A 90 -2.88 -8.26 -19.31
C VAL A 90 -1.84 -7.20 -18.94
N VAL A 91 -0.80 -7.11 -19.74
CA VAL A 91 0.16 -6.00 -19.63
C VAL A 91 -0.35 -4.85 -20.49
N VAL A 92 -0.38 -3.65 -19.92
CA VAL A 92 -0.80 -2.46 -20.64
C VAL A 92 0.39 -1.53 -20.80
N ASN A 93 0.95 -1.46 -22.01
CA ASN A 93 1.99 -0.49 -22.35
C ASN A 93 1.35 0.89 -22.53
N ASP A 94 1.66 1.80 -21.60
CA ASP A 94 1.13 3.17 -21.58
C ASP A 94 2.02 4.13 -22.39
N GLY A 95 2.33 3.76 -23.63
CA GLY A 95 3.13 4.57 -24.54
C GLY A 95 4.60 4.70 -24.14
N SER A 96 5.24 3.60 -23.71
CA SER A 96 6.68 3.58 -23.40
C SER A 96 7.52 4.09 -24.55
N THR A 97 8.60 4.81 -24.22
CA THR A 97 9.57 5.40 -25.17
C THR A 97 10.92 4.69 -25.11
N ASP A 98 11.09 3.75 -24.18
CA ASP A 98 12.25 2.87 -24.08
C ASP A 98 12.00 1.53 -24.80
N ARG A 99 12.84 0.53 -24.54
CA ARG A 99 12.74 -0.78 -25.17
C ARG A 99 11.74 -1.74 -24.49
N THR A 100 10.80 -1.23 -23.66
CA THR A 100 9.84 -2.10 -22.94
C THR A 100 9.05 -3.00 -23.90
N VAL A 101 8.54 -2.45 -24.99
CA VAL A 101 7.73 -3.20 -25.95
C VAL A 101 8.57 -4.23 -26.70
N GLU A 102 9.78 -3.84 -27.17
CA GLU A 102 10.68 -4.77 -27.87
C GLU A 102 11.07 -5.97 -26.98
N VAL A 103 11.39 -5.72 -25.71
CA VAL A 103 11.72 -6.79 -24.76
C VAL A 103 10.57 -7.78 -24.61
N LEU A 104 9.31 -7.30 -24.60
CA LEU A 104 8.14 -8.16 -24.52
C LEU A 104 7.92 -8.97 -25.81
N PHE A 105 8.14 -8.36 -26.98
CA PHE A 105 8.05 -9.06 -28.27
C PHE A 105 9.09 -10.18 -28.38
N ASP A 106 10.34 -9.89 -28.05
CA ASP A 106 11.44 -10.84 -28.12
C ASP A 106 11.23 -12.04 -27.18
N ALA A 107 10.70 -11.80 -25.97
CA ALA A 107 10.57 -12.83 -24.96
C ALA A 107 9.30 -13.69 -25.08
N LEU A 108 8.22 -13.16 -25.63
CA LEU A 108 6.89 -13.78 -25.53
C LEU A 108 6.28 -14.18 -26.89
N ASP A 109 6.99 -14.00 -28.00
CA ASP A 109 6.52 -14.28 -29.37
C ASP A 109 5.11 -13.71 -29.62
N LEU A 110 5.02 -12.37 -29.56
CA LEU A 110 3.76 -11.64 -29.64
C LEU A 110 3.30 -11.49 -31.09
N TYR A 111 1.98 -11.61 -31.33
CA TYR A 111 1.35 -11.33 -32.62
C TYR A 111 0.11 -10.48 -32.44
N ALA A 112 -0.15 -9.60 -33.39
CA ALA A 112 -1.30 -8.69 -33.36
C ALA A 112 -2.61 -9.46 -33.55
N VAL A 113 -3.63 -9.05 -32.81
CA VAL A 113 -4.99 -9.59 -32.91
C VAL A 113 -5.99 -8.44 -33.04
N ASN A 114 -7.08 -8.69 -33.78
CA ASN A 114 -8.20 -7.76 -33.82
C ASN A 114 -9.28 -8.23 -32.85
N GLU A 115 -9.10 -7.89 -31.60
CA GLU A 115 -10.00 -8.26 -30.49
C GLU A 115 -10.76 -7.01 -30.03
N PRO A 116 -12.10 -7.01 -30.07
CA PRO A 116 -12.88 -5.90 -29.53
C PRO A 116 -12.70 -5.84 -28.00
N LEU A 117 -12.41 -4.65 -27.48
CA LEU A 117 -12.35 -4.41 -26.04
C LEU A 117 -13.63 -3.73 -25.57
N ASP A 118 -14.01 -3.99 -24.31
CA ASP A 118 -15.06 -3.24 -23.64
C ASP A 118 -14.68 -1.75 -23.57
N THR A 119 -15.66 -0.87 -23.62
CA THR A 119 -15.49 0.59 -23.55
C THR A 119 -16.23 1.20 -22.36
N SER A 120 -16.48 0.40 -21.33
CA SER A 120 -17.19 0.81 -20.11
C SER A 120 -16.46 1.94 -19.37
N LEU A 121 -15.12 1.96 -19.44
CA LEU A 121 -14.30 2.99 -18.85
C LEU A 121 -13.60 3.82 -19.94
N PRO A 122 -13.55 5.16 -19.83
CA PRO A 122 -12.84 6.00 -20.77
C PRO A 122 -11.33 5.78 -20.65
N THR A 123 -10.65 5.72 -21.81
CA THR A 123 -9.18 5.56 -21.90
C THR A 123 -8.64 6.33 -23.10
N GLN A 124 -7.34 6.63 -23.10
CA GLN A 124 -6.64 7.08 -24.29
C GLN A 124 -6.67 6.01 -25.38
N PRO A 125 -6.51 6.38 -26.67
CA PRO A 125 -6.61 5.46 -27.79
C PRO A 125 -5.69 4.25 -27.64
N ILE A 126 -6.26 3.06 -27.92
CA ILE A 126 -5.53 1.80 -28.02
C ILE A 126 -5.00 1.67 -29.45
N ARG A 127 -3.69 1.45 -29.60
CA ARG A 127 -3.01 1.30 -30.89
C ARG A 127 -3.13 -0.11 -31.41
N ALA A 128 -2.89 -1.11 -30.52
CA ALA A 128 -2.92 -2.51 -30.89
C ALA A 128 -3.12 -3.41 -29.67
N VAL A 129 -3.62 -4.61 -29.93
CA VAL A 129 -3.71 -5.71 -28.97
C VAL A 129 -2.89 -6.87 -29.51
N TYR A 130 -2.07 -7.48 -28.64
CA TYR A 130 -1.23 -8.61 -29.00
C TYR A 130 -1.49 -9.79 -28.07
N ARG A 131 -1.35 -11.00 -28.60
CA ARG A 131 -1.35 -12.26 -27.84
C ARG A 131 0.00 -12.95 -27.97
N SER A 132 0.36 -13.75 -26.96
CA SER A 132 1.56 -14.57 -27.03
C SER A 132 1.25 -15.95 -27.62
N ARG A 133 2.14 -16.45 -28.52
CA ARG A 133 2.10 -17.84 -28.98
C ARG A 133 2.62 -18.81 -27.94
N LEU A 134 3.54 -18.35 -27.08
CA LEU A 134 4.15 -19.15 -26.01
C LEU A 134 3.23 -19.29 -24.80
N HIS A 135 2.45 -18.24 -24.50
CA HIS A 135 1.59 -18.15 -23.31
C HIS A 135 0.19 -17.69 -23.71
N PRO A 136 -0.76 -18.63 -24.00
CA PRO A 136 -2.10 -18.28 -24.51
C PRO A 136 -2.92 -17.37 -23.57
N ASN A 137 -2.61 -17.38 -22.28
CA ASN A 137 -3.23 -16.54 -21.25
C ASN A 137 -2.57 -15.15 -21.09
N PHE A 138 -1.61 -14.79 -21.96
CA PHE A 138 -0.92 -13.50 -21.94
C PHE A 138 -1.42 -12.60 -23.08
N ARG A 139 -1.70 -11.33 -22.73
CA ARG A 139 -2.03 -10.26 -23.66
C ARG A 139 -1.22 -9.00 -23.37
N LEU A 140 -0.83 -8.31 -24.44
CA LEU A 140 -0.26 -6.97 -24.38
C LEU A 140 -1.22 -6.00 -25.07
N ILE A 141 -1.57 -4.92 -24.37
CA ILE A 141 -2.31 -3.78 -24.93
C ILE A 141 -1.30 -2.63 -25.08
N ASP A 142 -1.13 -2.18 -26.32
CA ASP A 142 -0.33 -0.97 -26.60
C ASP A 142 -1.26 0.22 -26.83
N LYS A 143 -1.06 1.30 -26.06
CA LYS A 143 -1.91 2.49 -26.10
C LYS A 143 -1.11 3.78 -26.07
N GLU A 144 -1.76 4.89 -26.35
CA GLU A 144 -1.21 6.24 -26.11
C GLU A 144 -1.09 6.51 -24.62
N ASN A 145 -0.03 7.26 -24.24
CA ASN A 145 0.20 7.57 -22.83
C ASN A 145 -0.96 8.37 -22.24
N GLY A 146 -1.52 7.85 -21.16
CA GLY A 146 -2.61 8.47 -20.38
C GLY A 146 -2.34 8.41 -18.88
N GLY A 147 -1.21 7.83 -18.48
CA GLY A 147 -0.83 7.61 -17.09
C GLY A 147 -1.35 6.27 -16.53
N LYS A 148 -0.84 5.90 -15.35
CA LYS A 148 -1.11 4.60 -14.72
C LYS A 148 -2.59 4.30 -14.54
N ALA A 149 -3.38 5.27 -14.09
CA ALA A 149 -4.83 5.12 -13.89
C ALA A 149 -5.57 4.78 -15.20
N ASP A 150 -5.21 5.47 -16.29
CA ASP A 150 -5.76 5.24 -17.62
C ASP A 150 -5.36 3.85 -18.16
N ALA A 151 -4.11 3.44 -17.97
CA ALA A 151 -3.65 2.10 -18.33
C ALA A 151 -4.37 1.00 -17.54
N LEU A 152 -4.64 1.21 -16.24
CA LEU A 152 -5.44 0.30 -15.43
C LEU A 152 -6.87 0.20 -15.96
N ASN A 153 -7.51 1.31 -16.35
CA ASN A 153 -8.84 1.33 -16.95
C ASN A 153 -8.87 0.55 -18.27
N ALA A 154 -7.85 0.70 -19.12
CA ALA A 154 -7.73 -0.08 -20.35
C ALA A 154 -7.63 -1.59 -20.07
N GLY A 155 -6.86 -1.96 -19.02
CA GLY A 155 -6.77 -3.35 -18.56
C GLY A 155 -8.10 -3.88 -18.02
N ILE A 156 -8.88 -3.07 -17.28
CA ILE A 156 -10.21 -3.44 -16.77
C ILE A 156 -11.18 -3.66 -17.94
N ASN A 157 -11.17 -2.80 -18.95
CA ASN A 157 -11.98 -2.97 -20.16
C ASN A 157 -11.62 -4.28 -20.89
N ALA A 158 -10.35 -4.66 -20.88
CA ALA A 158 -9.87 -5.89 -21.51
C ALA A 158 -10.08 -7.16 -20.66
N ALA A 159 -10.41 -7.02 -19.38
CA ALA A 159 -10.52 -8.15 -18.46
C ALA A 159 -11.70 -9.07 -18.82
N HIS A 160 -11.45 -10.38 -18.97
CA HIS A 160 -12.49 -11.37 -19.23
C HIS A 160 -13.11 -11.91 -17.93
N PHE A 161 -12.35 -11.96 -16.84
CA PHE A 161 -12.83 -12.50 -15.57
C PHE A 161 -13.51 -11.45 -14.70
N SER A 162 -14.36 -11.93 -13.80
CA SER A 162 -15.11 -11.10 -12.84
C SER A 162 -14.24 -10.52 -11.72
N LEU A 163 -13.04 -11.06 -11.51
CA LEU A 163 -12.05 -10.55 -10.57
C LEU A 163 -10.85 -9.99 -11.33
N VAL A 164 -10.43 -8.80 -10.90
CA VAL A 164 -9.31 -8.06 -11.48
C VAL A 164 -8.26 -7.83 -10.40
N CYS A 165 -7.05 -8.33 -10.64
CA CYS A 165 -5.88 -8.08 -9.80
C CYS A 165 -5.01 -7.01 -10.44
N THR A 166 -4.77 -5.90 -9.76
CA THR A 166 -3.90 -4.83 -10.22
C THR A 166 -2.54 -4.90 -9.55
N LEU A 167 -1.46 -4.76 -10.34
CA LEU A 167 -0.08 -4.87 -9.90
C LEU A 167 0.77 -3.76 -10.52
N ASP A 168 1.82 -3.35 -9.83
CA ASP A 168 2.88 -2.53 -10.44
C ASP A 168 3.80 -3.40 -11.33
N ALA A 169 4.38 -2.81 -12.38
CA ALA A 169 5.19 -3.53 -13.37
C ALA A 169 6.51 -4.10 -12.81
N ASP A 170 6.94 -3.64 -11.64
CA ASP A 170 8.14 -4.11 -10.92
C ASP A 170 7.84 -5.15 -9.84
N THR A 171 6.56 -5.49 -9.64
CA THR A 171 6.10 -6.38 -8.56
C THR A 171 6.39 -7.84 -8.86
N ILE A 172 6.87 -8.56 -7.84
CA ILE A 172 7.07 -10.01 -7.84
C ILE A 172 6.04 -10.66 -6.93
N LEU A 173 5.33 -11.67 -7.43
CA LEU A 173 4.37 -12.45 -6.67
C LEU A 173 4.89 -13.86 -6.36
N PRO A 174 4.86 -14.32 -5.11
CA PRO A 174 5.00 -15.74 -4.78
C PRO A 174 3.90 -16.58 -5.43
N GLU A 175 4.21 -17.85 -5.71
CA GLU A 175 3.33 -18.76 -6.46
C GLU A 175 1.91 -18.86 -5.89
N GLU A 176 1.75 -18.76 -4.56
CA GLU A 176 0.45 -18.87 -3.87
C GLU A 176 -0.23 -17.53 -3.55
N ALA A 177 0.35 -16.41 -3.99
CA ALA A 177 -0.13 -15.08 -3.60
C ALA A 177 -1.60 -14.85 -4.00
N LEU A 178 -2.00 -15.23 -5.21
CA LEU A 178 -3.38 -15.09 -5.69
C LEU A 178 -4.35 -16.01 -4.95
N THR A 179 -3.98 -17.25 -4.69
CA THR A 179 -4.81 -18.22 -3.95
C THR A 179 -5.13 -17.69 -2.54
N ARG A 180 -4.17 -17.03 -1.90
CA ARG A 180 -4.38 -16.40 -0.60
C ARG A 180 -5.25 -15.16 -0.70
N LEU A 181 -5.00 -14.29 -1.70
CA LEU A 181 -5.72 -13.03 -1.86
C LEU A 181 -7.19 -13.22 -2.25
N VAL A 182 -7.52 -14.28 -3.02
CA VAL A 182 -8.87 -14.55 -3.48
C VAL A 182 -9.77 -15.19 -2.42
N ARG A 183 -9.20 -15.89 -1.44
CA ARG A 183 -9.94 -16.65 -0.43
C ARG A 183 -11.10 -15.89 0.23
N PRO A 184 -10.92 -14.62 0.68
CA PRO A 184 -12.00 -13.87 1.30
C PRO A 184 -13.21 -13.61 0.39
N PHE A 185 -13.02 -13.61 -0.94
CA PHE A 185 -14.13 -13.43 -1.89
C PHE A 185 -15.13 -14.59 -1.88
N GLY A 186 -14.68 -15.78 -1.50
CA GLY A 186 -15.57 -16.95 -1.28
C GLY A 186 -16.20 -16.99 0.11
N GLU A 187 -15.61 -16.31 1.09
CA GLU A 187 -15.99 -16.41 2.49
C GLU A 187 -16.83 -15.23 2.98
N ILE A 188 -16.60 -14.03 2.44
CA ILE A 188 -17.18 -12.77 2.93
C ILE A 188 -18.22 -12.24 1.96
N PRO A 189 -19.52 -12.31 2.31
CA PRO A 189 -20.56 -11.72 1.49
C PRO A 189 -20.37 -10.20 1.30
N GLY A 190 -20.57 -9.73 0.06
CA GLY A 190 -20.46 -8.31 -0.25
C GLY A 190 -19.02 -7.78 -0.35
N LEU A 191 -17.99 -8.65 -0.35
CA LEU A 191 -16.61 -8.23 -0.57
C LEU A 191 -16.44 -7.69 -1.98
N VAL A 192 -15.95 -6.46 -2.12
CA VAL A 192 -15.72 -5.78 -3.41
C VAL A 192 -14.24 -5.59 -3.73
N ALA A 193 -13.40 -5.51 -2.69
CA ALA A 193 -11.95 -5.29 -2.83
C ALA A 193 -11.17 -5.97 -1.69
N ALA A 194 -9.98 -6.47 -2.01
CA ALA A 194 -9.02 -6.99 -1.05
C ALA A 194 -7.60 -6.55 -1.42
N GLY A 195 -6.81 -6.13 -0.44
CA GLY A 195 -5.40 -5.79 -0.61
C GLY A 195 -4.48 -6.76 0.07
N GLY A 196 -3.35 -7.07 -0.57
CA GLY A 196 -2.29 -7.88 0.02
C GLY A 196 -1.21 -7.09 0.75
N MET A 197 -0.32 -7.82 1.40
CA MET A 197 0.87 -7.31 2.07
C MET A 197 1.94 -6.95 1.05
N VAL A 198 2.51 -5.76 1.15
CA VAL A 198 3.65 -5.34 0.34
C VAL A 198 4.94 -5.45 1.15
N ARG A 199 5.94 -6.10 0.59
CA ARG A 199 7.29 -6.24 1.14
C ARG A 199 8.31 -5.70 0.18
N LEU A 200 9.48 -5.34 0.72
CA LEU A 200 10.58 -4.83 -0.08
C LEU A 200 11.52 -5.95 -0.50
N VAL A 201 11.80 -6.01 -1.80
CA VAL A 201 12.70 -7.00 -2.39
C VAL A 201 14.17 -6.64 -2.23
N ASN A 202 14.46 -5.38 -1.89
CA ASN A 202 15.82 -4.90 -1.67
C ASN A 202 16.55 -5.77 -0.63
N GLY A 203 17.71 -6.28 -0.99
CA GLY A 203 18.51 -7.20 -0.15
C GLY A 203 18.09 -8.67 -0.22
N CYS A 204 17.00 -9.01 -0.93
CA CYS A 204 16.62 -10.38 -1.20
C CYS A 204 17.38 -10.94 -2.40
N GLU A 205 17.58 -12.25 -2.41
CA GLU A 205 18.12 -12.97 -3.56
C GLU A 205 16.97 -13.45 -4.44
N CYS A 206 16.92 -12.92 -5.67
CA CYS A 206 15.89 -13.25 -6.64
C CYS A 206 16.48 -13.94 -7.86
N LYS A 207 15.85 -15.02 -8.32
CA LYS A 207 16.21 -15.71 -9.54
C LYS A 207 14.93 -16.19 -10.25
N ASP A 208 14.87 -15.98 -11.55
CA ASP A 208 13.77 -16.43 -12.42
C ASP A 208 12.37 -16.01 -11.90
N GLY A 209 12.24 -14.75 -11.43
CA GLY A 209 10.99 -14.21 -10.87
C GLY A 209 10.62 -14.77 -9.50
N LYS A 210 11.47 -15.57 -8.85
CA LYS A 210 11.23 -16.15 -7.53
C LYS A 210 12.21 -15.60 -6.50
N ILE A 211 11.72 -15.44 -5.26
CA ILE A 211 12.56 -15.06 -4.13
C ILE A 211 13.11 -16.31 -3.47
N LEU A 212 14.42 -16.48 -3.57
CA LEU A 212 15.14 -17.63 -3.03
C LEU A 212 15.49 -17.43 -1.55
N ASN A 213 16.02 -16.24 -1.22
CA ASN A 213 16.40 -15.87 0.14
C ASN A 213 15.90 -14.47 0.48
N ILE A 214 15.37 -14.32 1.68
CA ILE A 214 14.95 -13.04 2.20
C ILE A 214 16.06 -12.47 3.05
N GLY A 215 16.61 -11.33 2.60
CA GLY A 215 17.66 -10.59 3.29
C GLY A 215 17.24 -9.18 3.67
N LEU A 216 18.05 -8.54 4.49
CA LEU A 216 17.90 -7.12 4.80
C LEU A 216 18.64 -6.28 3.75
N PRO A 217 18.10 -5.14 3.34
CA PRO A 217 18.79 -4.20 2.47
C PRO A 217 20.14 -3.76 3.07
N ARG A 218 21.16 -3.64 2.24
CA ARG A 218 22.45 -3.04 2.64
C ARG A 218 22.40 -1.52 2.63
N ASN A 219 21.52 -0.96 1.81
CA ASN A 219 21.29 0.48 1.72
C ASN A 219 20.49 0.95 2.94
N PRO A 220 20.97 1.93 3.74
CA PRO A 220 20.27 2.41 4.92
C PRO A 220 18.89 3.00 4.62
N LEU A 221 18.71 3.68 3.48
CA LEU A 221 17.41 4.24 3.08
C LEU A 221 16.38 3.14 2.84
N ALA A 222 16.75 2.09 2.13
CA ALA A 222 15.87 0.94 1.91
C ALA A 222 15.56 0.22 3.24
N LEU A 223 16.56 0.11 4.12
CA LEU A 223 16.42 -0.54 5.42
C LEU A 223 15.43 0.22 6.35
N PHE A 224 15.48 1.55 6.37
CA PHE A 224 14.50 2.35 7.10
C PHE A 224 13.08 2.21 6.52
N GLN A 225 12.96 2.08 5.20
CA GLN A 225 11.68 1.82 4.57
C GLN A 225 11.09 0.44 4.94
N VAL A 226 11.91 -0.59 5.21
CA VAL A 226 11.41 -1.86 5.75
C VAL A 226 10.66 -1.64 7.08
N ILE A 227 11.23 -0.82 8.00
CA ILE A 227 10.58 -0.49 9.28
C ILE A 227 9.25 0.26 9.05
N GLU A 228 9.27 1.24 8.14
CA GLU A 228 8.09 2.03 7.79
C GLU A 228 6.97 1.16 7.22
N TYR A 229 7.28 0.25 6.28
CA TYR A 229 6.30 -0.67 5.68
C TYR A 229 5.73 -1.65 6.73
N LEU A 230 6.55 -2.18 7.62
CA LEU A 230 6.07 -3.03 8.72
C LEU A 230 5.03 -2.29 9.58
N ARG A 231 5.31 -1.04 9.97
CA ARG A 231 4.33 -0.22 10.70
C ARG A 231 3.04 -0.03 9.90
N ALA A 232 3.16 0.37 8.64
CA ALA A 232 1.99 0.67 7.82
C ALA A 232 1.08 -0.55 7.61
N PHE A 233 1.66 -1.72 7.42
CA PHE A 233 0.90 -2.92 7.06
C PHE A 233 0.48 -3.75 8.28
N MET A 234 1.38 -4.01 9.24
CA MET A 234 1.12 -4.97 10.32
C MET A 234 0.16 -4.45 11.38
N TYR A 235 0.24 -3.18 11.78
CA TYR A 235 -0.75 -2.66 12.72
C TYR A 235 -1.75 -1.71 12.05
N GLY A 236 -1.31 -0.89 11.12
CA GLY A 236 -2.17 0.10 10.48
C GLY A 236 -3.29 -0.55 9.67
N ARG A 237 -2.94 -1.32 8.63
CA ARG A 237 -3.97 -1.91 7.73
C ARG A 237 -4.78 -3.00 8.38
N ILE A 238 -4.17 -3.89 9.18
CA ILE A 238 -4.91 -4.92 9.91
C ILE A 238 -5.86 -4.28 10.93
N GLY A 239 -5.41 -3.22 11.62
CA GLY A 239 -6.24 -2.48 12.56
C GLY A 239 -7.45 -1.85 11.89
N TRP A 240 -7.25 -1.07 10.82
CA TRP A 240 -8.34 -0.42 10.08
C TRP A 240 -9.29 -1.41 9.42
N ARG A 241 -8.78 -2.53 8.90
CA ARG A 241 -9.60 -3.63 8.41
C ARG A 241 -10.60 -4.11 9.47
N SER A 242 -10.14 -4.29 10.71
CA SER A 242 -10.98 -4.78 11.81
C SER A 242 -12.19 -3.89 12.11
N PHE A 243 -12.13 -2.62 11.71
CA PHE A 243 -13.22 -1.65 11.82
C PHE A 243 -13.99 -1.45 10.50
N GLY A 244 -13.66 -2.19 9.43
CA GLY A 244 -14.24 -1.97 8.09
C GLY A 244 -13.92 -0.58 7.52
N ALA A 245 -12.78 -0.01 7.90
CA ALA A 245 -12.40 1.37 7.61
C ALA A 245 -11.02 1.48 6.92
N LEU A 246 -10.67 0.48 6.12
CA LEU A 246 -9.45 0.48 5.32
C LEU A 246 -9.58 1.48 4.19
N LEU A 247 -8.80 2.58 4.21
CA LEU A 247 -8.88 3.65 3.21
C LEU A 247 -7.88 3.48 2.05
N ILE A 248 -6.99 2.49 2.10
CA ILE A 248 -5.99 2.29 1.07
C ILE A 248 -5.69 0.81 0.84
N ILE A 249 -5.73 0.40 -0.43
CA ILE A 249 -5.12 -0.82 -0.95
C ILE A 249 -3.96 -0.37 -1.83
N SER A 250 -2.77 -0.92 -1.61
CA SER A 250 -1.59 -0.53 -2.41
C SER A 250 -1.77 -0.88 -3.88
N GLY A 251 -1.41 0.03 -4.76
CA GLY A 251 -1.39 -0.22 -6.21
C GLY A 251 -0.50 -1.39 -6.62
N ALA A 252 0.42 -1.81 -5.73
CA ALA A 252 1.30 -2.94 -5.97
C ALA A 252 0.61 -4.31 -5.83
N PHE A 253 -0.52 -4.44 -5.11
CA PHE A 253 -1.24 -5.71 -4.98
C PHE A 253 -2.67 -5.53 -4.45
N GLY A 254 -3.61 -5.36 -5.37
CA GLY A 254 -5.04 -5.25 -5.09
C GLY A 254 -5.87 -6.19 -5.93
N LEU A 255 -6.91 -6.80 -5.37
CA LEU A 255 -7.89 -7.65 -6.04
C LEU A 255 -9.28 -7.04 -5.88
N PHE A 256 -10.00 -6.89 -6.98
CA PHE A 256 -11.27 -6.18 -7.06
C PHE A 256 -12.31 -6.97 -7.84
N LYS A 257 -13.60 -6.80 -7.52
CA LYS A 257 -14.66 -7.18 -8.44
C LYS A 257 -14.69 -6.22 -9.61
N LYS A 258 -14.67 -6.74 -10.86
CA LYS A 258 -14.74 -5.94 -12.09
C LYS A 258 -15.96 -5.02 -12.09
N ASP A 259 -17.12 -5.58 -11.76
CA ASP A 259 -18.38 -4.81 -11.74
C ASP A 259 -18.34 -3.68 -10.73
N ALA A 260 -17.69 -3.87 -9.55
CA ALA A 260 -17.52 -2.83 -8.56
C ALA A 260 -16.63 -1.69 -9.06
N LEU A 261 -15.54 -2.02 -9.79
CA LEU A 261 -14.68 -1.01 -10.42
C LEU A 261 -15.46 -0.21 -11.48
N ILE A 262 -16.20 -0.88 -12.34
CA ILE A 262 -17.00 -0.23 -13.39
C ILE A 262 -18.10 0.64 -12.76
N ALA A 263 -18.81 0.13 -11.74
CA ALA A 263 -19.91 0.84 -11.07
C ALA A 263 -19.50 2.17 -10.42
N ILE A 264 -18.21 2.32 -10.06
CA ILE A 264 -17.67 3.57 -9.50
C ILE A 264 -16.91 4.41 -10.54
N GLY A 265 -16.86 3.97 -11.82
CA GLY A 265 -16.19 4.68 -12.92
C GLY A 265 -14.68 4.45 -13.02
N GLY A 266 -14.18 3.28 -12.58
CA GLY A 266 -12.77 2.88 -12.71
C GLY A 266 -11.81 3.74 -11.88
N TYR A 267 -10.54 3.79 -12.29
CA TYR A 267 -9.52 4.66 -11.70
C TYR A 267 -9.64 6.08 -12.24
N GLN A 268 -9.48 7.08 -11.38
CA GLN A 268 -9.48 8.50 -11.77
C GLN A 268 -8.10 8.91 -12.31
N THR A 269 -8.10 9.51 -13.49
CA THR A 269 -6.86 9.91 -14.18
C THR A 269 -6.34 11.29 -13.75
N ASP A 270 -7.15 12.05 -13.02
CA ASP A 270 -6.86 13.40 -12.54
C ASP A 270 -6.35 13.44 -11.08
N THR A 271 -5.81 12.33 -10.59
CA THR A 271 -5.21 12.22 -9.25
C THR A 271 -3.87 11.48 -9.31
N ILE A 272 -2.97 11.83 -8.40
CA ILE A 272 -1.65 11.18 -8.27
C ILE A 272 -1.72 9.96 -7.36
N GLY A 273 -2.69 9.90 -6.45
CA GLY A 273 -2.91 8.78 -5.52
C GLY A 273 -4.10 7.93 -5.95
N GLU A 274 -4.04 7.37 -7.16
CA GLU A 274 -5.12 6.62 -7.79
C GLU A 274 -5.61 5.43 -6.96
N ASP A 275 -4.69 4.78 -6.23
CA ASP A 275 -4.95 3.61 -5.38
C ASP A 275 -5.74 3.98 -4.11
N MET A 276 -5.36 5.04 -3.42
CA MET A 276 -6.08 5.52 -2.25
C MET A 276 -7.40 6.18 -2.66
N GLU A 277 -7.39 7.00 -3.72
CA GLU A 277 -8.59 7.67 -4.20
C GLU A 277 -9.70 6.66 -4.54
N LEU A 278 -9.34 5.57 -5.23
CA LEU A 278 -10.25 4.49 -5.58
C LEU A 278 -10.98 3.95 -4.33
N ILE A 279 -10.25 3.63 -3.27
CA ILE A 279 -10.81 3.03 -2.05
C ILE A 279 -11.66 4.03 -1.28
N VAL A 280 -11.19 5.28 -1.13
CA VAL A 280 -11.96 6.34 -0.45
C VAL A 280 -13.26 6.64 -1.23
N ARG A 281 -13.20 6.66 -2.56
CA ARG A 281 -14.37 6.84 -3.43
C ARG A 281 -15.31 5.63 -3.39
N MET A 282 -14.79 4.40 -3.29
CA MET A 282 -15.63 3.22 -3.02
C MET A 282 -16.42 3.41 -1.73
N HIS A 283 -15.76 3.74 -0.63
CA HIS A 283 -16.45 4.02 0.65
C HIS A 283 -17.53 5.10 0.49
N ARG A 284 -17.21 6.20 -0.21
CA ARG A 284 -18.16 7.29 -0.45
C ARG A 284 -19.39 6.82 -1.25
N ILE A 285 -19.18 6.22 -2.42
CA ILE A 285 -20.27 5.87 -3.34
C ILE A 285 -21.17 4.79 -2.73
N TYR A 286 -20.62 3.73 -2.14
CA TYR A 286 -21.40 2.66 -1.50
C TYR A 286 -22.19 3.21 -0.29
N SER A 287 -21.59 4.12 0.47
CA SER A 287 -22.27 4.77 1.59
C SER A 287 -23.42 5.67 1.14
N GLU A 288 -23.23 6.45 0.07
CA GLU A 288 -24.27 7.31 -0.53
C GLU A 288 -25.43 6.46 -1.08
N ARG A 289 -25.13 5.33 -1.71
CA ARG A 289 -26.12 4.36 -2.22
C ARG A 289 -26.77 3.50 -1.13
N ARG A 290 -26.23 3.50 0.08
CA ARG A 290 -26.62 2.62 1.20
C ARG A 290 -26.53 1.13 0.83
N GLU A 291 -25.60 0.78 -0.02
CA GLU A 291 -25.31 -0.60 -0.42
C GLU A 291 -24.35 -1.26 0.56
N ALA A 292 -24.59 -2.52 0.91
CA ALA A 292 -23.69 -3.27 1.75
C ALA A 292 -22.44 -3.68 0.95
N TYR A 293 -21.25 -3.37 1.47
CA TYR A 293 -19.96 -3.72 0.87
C TYR A 293 -18.94 -4.03 1.95
N ARG A 294 -17.86 -4.71 1.55
CA ARG A 294 -16.70 -4.98 2.38
C ARG A 294 -15.42 -4.72 1.60
N ILE A 295 -14.43 -4.20 2.29
CA ILE A 295 -13.06 -4.04 1.79
C ILE A 295 -12.13 -4.69 2.80
N GLU A 296 -11.26 -5.58 2.33
CA GLU A 296 -10.44 -6.43 3.19
C GLU A 296 -8.94 -6.22 2.99
N PHE A 297 -8.17 -6.60 3.97
CA PHE A 297 -6.72 -6.73 3.91
C PHE A 297 -6.32 -8.15 4.27
N VAL A 298 -5.47 -8.77 3.44
CA VAL A 298 -5.05 -10.17 3.54
C VAL A 298 -3.54 -10.22 3.83
N PRO A 299 -3.13 -10.32 5.10
CA PRO A 299 -1.71 -10.17 5.47
C PRO A 299 -0.80 -11.30 4.99
N ASP A 300 -1.35 -12.48 4.73
CA ASP A 300 -0.62 -13.66 4.23
C ASP A 300 -0.53 -13.71 2.69
N ALA A 301 -1.27 -12.87 1.97
CA ALA A 301 -1.11 -12.64 0.54
C ALA A 301 -0.02 -11.59 0.34
N ILE A 302 1.19 -12.01 -0.02
CA ILE A 302 2.37 -11.14 -0.06
C ILE A 302 2.76 -10.84 -1.50
N CYS A 303 3.12 -9.58 -1.77
CA CYS A 303 3.87 -9.18 -2.96
C CYS A 303 5.19 -8.51 -2.56
N TRP A 304 6.13 -8.44 -3.50
CA TRP A 304 7.44 -7.84 -3.31
C TRP A 304 7.68 -6.78 -4.37
N THR A 305 8.11 -5.58 -3.95
CA THR A 305 8.40 -4.43 -4.81
C THR A 305 9.73 -3.79 -4.42
N GLU A 306 10.29 -2.97 -5.28
CA GLU A 306 11.53 -2.25 -4.99
C GLU A 306 11.26 -0.96 -4.22
N ALA A 307 12.09 -0.70 -3.20
CA ALA A 307 12.12 0.59 -2.53
C ALA A 307 13.22 1.47 -3.13
N PRO A 308 13.00 2.79 -3.23
CA PRO A 308 14.05 3.73 -3.61
C PRO A 308 15.29 3.64 -2.72
N GLU A 309 16.47 3.58 -3.35
CA GLU A 309 17.76 3.53 -2.66
C GLU A 309 18.54 4.86 -2.74
N ASP A 310 17.98 5.86 -3.40
CA ASP A 310 18.52 7.21 -3.49
C ASP A 310 17.54 8.25 -2.94
N ILE A 311 18.10 9.36 -2.42
CA ILE A 311 17.36 10.42 -1.74
C ILE A 311 16.38 11.13 -2.68
N ARG A 312 16.72 11.31 -3.96
CA ARG A 312 15.91 12.05 -4.93
C ARG A 312 14.63 11.26 -5.26
N SER A 313 14.76 9.99 -5.56
CA SER A 313 13.63 9.09 -5.85
C SER A 313 12.74 8.93 -4.62
N LEU A 314 13.33 8.74 -3.43
CA LEU A 314 12.60 8.66 -2.17
C LEU A 314 11.80 9.95 -1.90
N ARG A 315 12.44 11.12 -2.01
CA ARG A 315 11.77 12.42 -1.84
C ARG A 315 10.59 12.58 -2.79
N ASN A 316 10.79 12.32 -4.07
CA ASN A 316 9.73 12.44 -5.08
C ASN A 316 8.56 11.50 -4.78
N GLN A 317 8.84 10.28 -4.33
CA GLN A 317 7.83 9.32 -3.93
C GLN A 317 7.02 9.82 -2.72
N ARG A 318 7.68 10.37 -1.69
CA ARG A 318 7.01 10.86 -0.47
C ARG A 318 6.15 12.10 -0.74
N ILE A 319 6.64 13.03 -1.56
CA ILE A 319 5.85 14.19 -2.01
C ILE A 319 4.61 13.73 -2.78
N ARG A 320 4.78 12.79 -3.72
CA ARG A 320 3.67 12.23 -4.50
C ARG A 320 2.64 11.54 -3.60
N TRP A 321 3.06 10.74 -2.61
CA TRP A 321 2.15 10.08 -1.70
C TRP A 321 1.36 11.06 -0.83
N GLN A 322 2.05 12.10 -0.31
CA GLN A 322 1.39 13.10 0.52
C GLN A 322 0.37 13.92 -0.27
N ARG A 323 0.72 14.28 -1.50
CA ARG A 323 -0.20 14.95 -2.42
C ARG A 323 -1.41 14.06 -2.76
N GLY A 324 -1.16 12.79 -3.10
CA GLY A 324 -2.22 11.81 -3.38
C GLY A 324 -3.17 11.61 -2.20
N LEU A 325 -2.65 11.57 -0.97
CA LEU A 325 -3.46 11.54 0.25
C LEU A 325 -4.38 12.77 0.35
N GLY A 326 -3.82 13.97 0.18
CA GLY A 326 -4.59 15.21 0.20
C GLY A 326 -5.69 15.21 -0.87
N GLU A 327 -5.32 14.93 -2.13
CA GLU A 327 -6.27 14.86 -3.25
C GLU A 327 -7.40 13.87 -2.99
N SER A 328 -7.08 12.67 -2.49
CA SER A 328 -8.06 11.62 -2.20
C SER A 328 -9.08 12.05 -1.14
N LEU A 329 -8.62 12.67 -0.06
CA LEU A 329 -9.50 13.14 1.03
C LEU A 329 -10.35 14.33 0.58
N PHE A 330 -9.77 15.32 -0.12
CA PHE A 330 -10.50 16.52 -0.54
C PHE A 330 -11.50 16.26 -1.68
N LYS A 331 -11.17 15.40 -2.64
CA LYS A 331 -12.11 14.98 -3.69
C LYS A 331 -13.31 14.23 -3.12
N ASN A 332 -13.10 13.45 -2.07
CA ASN A 332 -14.15 12.68 -1.42
C ASN A 332 -14.61 13.28 -0.07
N ARG A 333 -14.53 14.62 0.07
CA ARG A 333 -14.85 15.33 1.33
C ARG A 333 -16.26 15.08 1.87
N SER A 334 -17.22 14.67 1.04
CA SER A 334 -18.56 14.29 1.51
C SER A 334 -18.56 13.04 2.39
N LEU A 335 -17.49 12.22 2.33
CA LEU A 335 -17.30 11.09 3.23
C LEU A 335 -16.81 11.54 4.61
N LEU A 336 -16.06 12.66 4.69
CA LEU A 336 -15.48 13.18 5.93
C LEU A 336 -16.59 13.55 6.93
N PHE A 337 -16.55 12.97 8.12
CA PHE A 337 -17.58 13.07 9.17
C PHE A 337 -18.96 12.55 8.76
N SER A 338 -19.07 11.77 7.68
CA SER A 338 -20.32 11.19 7.24
C SER A 338 -20.76 10.03 8.14
N MET A 339 -21.93 10.12 8.75
CA MET A 339 -22.53 9.04 9.53
C MET A 339 -22.84 7.82 8.66
N ASN A 340 -23.29 8.03 7.42
CA ASN A 340 -23.54 6.95 6.46
C ASN A 340 -22.26 6.23 6.05
N GLY A 341 -21.09 6.91 6.08
CA GLY A 341 -19.79 6.35 5.84
C GLY A 341 -19.27 5.42 6.94
N GLY A 342 -20.03 5.26 8.04
CA GLY A 342 -19.63 4.42 9.16
C GLY A 342 -18.26 4.80 9.72
N MET A 343 -17.47 3.80 10.12
CA MET A 343 -16.13 4.04 10.67
C MET A 343 -15.15 4.64 9.65
N ALA A 344 -15.32 4.37 8.36
CA ALA A 344 -14.48 4.95 7.32
C ALA A 344 -14.65 6.49 7.25
N GLY A 345 -15.91 6.98 7.24
CA GLY A 345 -16.20 8.41 7.17
C GLY A 345 -16.03 9.15 8.49
N TRP A 346 -16.47 8.52 9.60
CA TRP A 346 -16.55 9.19 10.89
C TRP A 346 -15.25 9.16 11.69
N VAL A 347 -14.40 8.14 11.48
CA VAL A 347 -13.15 7.98 12.24
C VAL A 347 -11.93 7.94 11.34
N ALA A 348 -11.90 7.08 10.30
CA ALA A 348 -10.69 6.91 9.52
C ALA A 348 -10.35 8.15 8.67
N CYS A 349 -11.31 8.74 7.96
CA CYS A 349 -11.04 9.96 7.18
C CYS A 349 -10.55 11.13 8.05
N PRO A 350 -11.16 11.46 9.22
CA PRO A 350 -10.62 12.44 10.14
C PRO A 350 -9.23 12.09 10.69
N PHE A 351 -8.99 10.81 11.01
CA PHE A 351 -7.67 10.35 11.44
C PHE A 351 -6.61 10.60 10.35
N TYR A 352 -6.86 10.19 9.11
CA TYR A 352 -5.92 10.41 8.00
C TYR A 352 -5.72 11.91 7.72
N LEU A 353 -6.76 12.74 7.87
CA LEU A 353 -6.65 14.19 7.73
C LEU A 353 -5.73 14.78 8.80
N VAL A 354 -5.96 14.46 10.07
CA VAL A 354 -5.23 15.10 11.20
C VAL A 354 -3.85 14.50 11.40
N PHE A 355 -3.72 13.18 11.41
CA PHE A 355 -2.48 12.50 11.79
C PHE A 355 -1.59 12.12 10.61
N GLU A 356 -2.16 11.89 9.41
CA GLU A 356 -1.36 11.54 8.24
C GLU A 356 -1.12 12.74 7.31
N LEU A 357 -2.14 13.56 7.05
CA LEU A 357 -1.98 14.71 6.15
C LEU A 357 -1.31 15.90 6.86
N PHE A 358 -1.83 16.32 8.02
CA PHE A 358 -1.27 17.43 8.79
C PHE A 358 -0.20 17.00 9.82
N GLY A 359 -0.08 15.71 10.11
CA GLY A 359 0.87 15.16 11.07
C GLY A 359 2.31 15.61 10.84
N PRO A 360 2.88 15.50 9.63
CA PRO A 360 4.24 15.95 9.34
C PRO A 360 4.47 17.42 9.70
N LEU A 361 3.51 18.30 9.37
CA LEU A 361 3.59 19.72 9.70
C LEU A 361 3.55 19.95 11.22
N ILE A 362 2.61 19.28 11.93
CA ILE A 362 2.46 19.39 13.39
C ILE A 362 3.73 18.91 14.09
N GLU A 363 4.32 17.81 13.66
CA GLU A 363 5.56 17.27 14.25
C GLU A 363 6.76 18.21 14.03
N LEU A 364 6.94 18.77 12.83
CA LEU A 364 8.01 19.72 12.53
C LEU A 364 7.85 21.02 13.31
N MET A 365 6.63 21.54 13.41
CA MET A 365 6.31 22.70 14.23
C MET A 365 6.60 22.42 15.72
N GLY A 366 6.28 21.21 16.20
CA GLY A 366 6.62 20.78 17.57
C GLY A 366 8.11 20.83 17.86
N ILE A 367 8.93 20.29 16.98
CA ILE A 367 10.39 20.32 17.10
C ILE A 367 10.88 21.78 17.12
N LEU A 368 10.42 22.60 16.18
CA LEU A 368 10.83 24.01 16.10
C LEU A 368 10.46 24.80 17.37
N ILE A 369 9.23 24.63 17.85
CA ILE A 369 8.74 25.36 19.05
C ILE A 369 9.50 24.91 20.31
N VAL A 370 9.83 23.63 20.46
CA VAL A 370 10.63 23.16 21.59
C VAL A 370 12.04 23.74 21.56
N ILE A 371 12.67 23.84 20.38
CA ILE A 371 13.98 24.48 20.23
C ILE A 371 13.89 25.96 20.61
N VAL A 372 12.91 26.71 20.10
CA VAL A 372 12.70 28.13 20.41
C VAL A 372 12.41 28.33 21.91
N ALA A 373 11.56 27.47 22.49
CA ALA A 373 11.23 27.52 23.92
C ALA A 373 12.48 27.35 24.80
N TYR A 374 13.39 26.45 24.42
CA TYR A 374 14.65 26.24 25.11
C TYR A 374 15.58 27.47 25.01
N LEU A 375 15.73 28.01 23.80
CA LEU A 375 16.57 29.19 23.55
C LEU A 375 16.05 30.44 24.27
N LEU A 376 14.74 30.56 24.47
CA LEU A 376 14.11 31.66 25.21
C LEU A 376 14.04 31.40 26.73
N GLY A 377 14.55 30.28 27.23
CA GLY A 377 14.49 29.93 28.67
C GLY A 377 13.07 29.63 29.16
N VAL A 378 12.12 29.34 28.28
CA VAL A 378 10.73 29.00 28.64
C VAL A 378 10.63 27.53 29.08
N THR A 379 11.48 26.67 28.54
CA THR A 379 11.63 25.27 28.94
C THR A 379 13.09 24.99 29.24
N ASP A 380 13.33 24.06 30.15
CA ASP A 380 14.66 23.60 30.53
C ASP A 380 15.08 22.33 29.75
N ALA A 381 16.30 21.87 30.02
CA ALA A 381 16.82 20.64 29.40
C ALA A 381 15.96 19.40 29.73
N VAL A 382 15.33 19.38 30.90
CA VAL A 382 14.44 18.27 31.31
C VAL A 382 13.17 18.26 30.46
N GLY A 383 12.58 19.41 30.19
CA GLY A 383 11.43 19.55 29.32
C GLY A 383 11.74 19.13 27.88
N VAL A 384 12.91 19.51 27.32
CA VAL A 384 13.38 19.05 26.01
C VAL A 384 13.58 17.54 26.01
N ALA A 385 14.22 16.97 27.03
CA ALA A 385 14.43 15.54 27.14
C ALA A 385 13.10 14.77 27.24
N ALA A 386 12.13 15.25 27.99
CA ALA A 386 10.80 14.67 28.13
C ALA A 386 10.07 14.64 26.76
N PHE A 387 10.15 15.74 25.98
CA PHE A 387 9.59 15.82 24.64
C PHE A 387 10.23 14.79 23.68
N LEU A 388 11.55 14.68 23.70
CA LEU A 388 12.26 13.69 22.88
C LEU A 388 11.92 12.25 23.28
N VAL A 389 11.89 11.96 24.58
CA VAL A 389 11.50 10.63 25.10
C VAL A 389 10.08 10.28 24.67
N MET A 390 9.15 11.23 24.69
CA MET A 390 7.77 11.01 24.25
C MET A 390 7.72 10.63 22.77
N ILE A 391 8.35 11.40 21.87
CA ILE A 391 8.34 11.13 20.43
C ILE A 391 9.04 9.79 20.11
N LEU A 392 10.24 9.60 20.64
CA LEU A 392 11.04 8.39 20.42
C LEU A 392 10.37 7.17 21.02
N GLY A 393 9.83 7.29 22.24
CA GLY A 393 9.19 6.19 22.95
C GLY A 393 7.97 5.65 22.20
N VAL A 394 7.10 6.54 21.72
CA VAL A 394 5.91 6.14 20.92
C VAL A 394 6.35 5.46 19.63
N SER A 395 7.31 6.04 18.91
CA SER A 395 7.81 5.47 17.65
C SER A 395 8.44 4.10 17.86
N LEU A 396 9.31 3.95 18.85
CA LEU A 396 9.95 2.68 19.21
C LEU A 396 8.92 1.62 19.61
N PHE A 397 7.96 1.99 20.47
CA PHE A 397 6.92 1.08 20.92
C PHE A 397 6.10 0.51 19.74
N ILE A 398 5.60 1.37 18.87
CA ILE A 398 4.81 0.95 17.71
C ILE A 398 5.64 0.10 16.74
N SER A 399 6.89 0.49 16.47
CA SER A 399 7.78 -0.23 15.56
C SER A 399 8.16 -1.63 16.11
N THR A 400 8.43 -1.72 17.40
CA THR A 400 8.73 -3.01 18.07
C THR A 400 7.54 -3.95 17.98
N LEU A 401 6.34 -3.45 18.26
CA LEU A 401 5.13 -4.27 18.20
C LEU A 401 4.80 -4.70 16.76
N ALA A 402 4.94 -3.81 15.78
CA ALA A 402 4.77 -4.16 14.37
C ALA A 402 5.76 -5.26 13.93
N PHE A 403 7.00 -5.18 14.38
CA PHE A 403 8.00 -6.20 14.12
C PHE A 403 7.65 -7.55 14.78
N LEU A 404 7.24 -7.56 16.04
CA LEU A 404 6.83 -8.78 16.74
C LEU A 404 5.59 -9.42 16.10
N MET A 405 4.67 -8.61 15.58
CA MET A 405 3.51 -9.11 14.85
C MET A 405 3.92 -9.77 13.53
N ASP A 406 4.88 -9.22 12.80
CA ASP A 406 5.36 -9.80 11.54
C ASP A 406 5.97 -11.19 11.75
N ASP A 407 6.77 -11.37 12.79
CA ASP A 407 7.38 -12.67 13.11
C ASP A 407 6.33 -13.72 13.47
N SER A 408 5.26 -13.33 14.19
CA SER A 408 4.18 -14.22 14.59
C SER A 408 3.28 -14.66 13.44
N VAL A 409 3.03 -13.78 12.45
CA VAL A 409 2.13 -14.05 11.32
C VAL A 409 2.74 -14.95 10.27
N LEU A 410 4.02 -14.80 10.03
CA LEU A 410 4.65 -15.42 8.86
C LEU A 410 5.33 -16.74 9.20
N GLN A 411 5.21 -17.25 10.44
CA GLN A 411 5.87 -18.49 10.89
C GLN A 411 7.32 -18.62 10.38
N ARG A 412 8.02 -17.49 10.30
CA ARG A 412 9.36 -17.48 9.79
C ARG A 412 10.24 -18.31 10.71
N ARG A 413 10.97 -19.26 10.11
CA ARG A 413 12.15 -19.88 10.73
C ARG A 413 12.88 -18.83 11.54
N ARG A 414 13.08 -19.12 12.85
CA ARG A 414 13.72 -18.27 13.85
C ARG A 414 14.68 -17.27 13.23
N GLN A 415 14.29 -16.02 13.17
CA GLN A 415 15.22 -14.97 12.80
C GLN A 415 16.38 -15.05 13.79
N SER A 416 17.61 -14.94 13.30
CA SER A 416 18.77 -14.88 14.18
C SER A 416 18.53 -13.78 15.23
N PRO A 417 18.80 -14.01 16.53
CA PRO A 417 18.74 -12.98 17.57
C PRO A 417 19.48 -11.70 17.18
N LEU A 418 20.49 -11.83 16.34
CA LEU A 418 21.24 -10.71 15.78
C LEU A 418 20.34 -9.82 14.88
N HIS A 419 19.48 -10.39 14.04
CA HIS A 419 18.57 -9.61 13.19
C HIS A 419 17.57 -8.82 14.04
N VAL A 420 17.04 -9.40 15.11
CA VAL A 420 16.15 -8.71 16.06
C VAL A 420 16.89 -7.53 16.71
N LEU A 421 18.11 -7.76 17.17
CA LEU A 421 18.92 -6.72 17.79
C LEU A 421 19.25 -5.58 16.81
N VAL A 422 19.67 -5.92 15.58
CA VAL A 422 19.92 -4.94 14.52
C VAL A 422 18.68 -4.12 14.22
N PHE A 423 17.51 -4.75 14.14
CA PHE A 423 16.24 -4.06 13.88
C PHE A 423 15.89 -3.08 15.01
N LEU A 424 16.03 -3.49 16.28
CA LEU A 424 15.79 -2.63 17.45
C LEU A 424 16.76 -1.43 17.48
N LEU A 425 18.04 -1.67 17.17
CA LEU A 425 19.04 -0.61 17.12
C LEU A 425 18.80 0.39 15.97
N LEU A 426 18.19 -0.05 14.87
CA LEU A 426 17.89 0.80 13.71
C LEU A 426 16.66 1.67 13.87
N MET A 427 15.75 1.34 14.80
CA MET A 427 14.54 2.13 15.03
C MET A 427 14.84 3.54 15.55
N LEU A 428 15.90 3.72 16.33
CA LEU A 428 16.33 5.05 16.83
C LEU A 428 16.84 5.94 15.68
N PRO A 429 17.85 5.52 14.88
CA PRO A 429 18.29 6.32 13.73
C PRO A 429 17.17 6.52 12.69
N GLU A 430 16.27 5.56 12.49
CA GLU A 430 15.11 5.75 11.62
C GLU A 430 14.27 6.93 12.08
N THR A 431 13.94 7.01 13.36
CA THR A 431 13.11 8.09 13.89
C THR A 431 13.81 9.45 13.81
N LEU A 432 15.13 9.51 14.08
CA LEU A 432 15.88 10.77 14.15
C LEU A 432 16.35 11.27 12.77
N PHE A 433 16.89 10.37 11.94
CA PHE A 433 17.59 10.76 10.71
C PHE A 433 16.79 10.52 9.45
N TYR A 434 15.81 9.61 9.46
CA TYR A 434 14.97 9.32 8.32
C TYR A 434 13.61 10.03 8.39
N ARG A 435 12.93 9.95 9.53
CA ARG A 435 11.57 10.49 9.67
C ARG A 435 11.52 12.02 9.57
N ILE A 436 12.51 12.74 10.12
CA ILE A 436 12.53 14.21 10.08
C ILE A 436 12.62 14.74 8.61
N PRO A 437 13.60 14.32 7.78
CA PRO A 437 13.63 14.69 6.36
C PRO A 437 12.38 14.27 5.60
N VAL A 438 11.86 13.07 5.87
CA VAL A 438 10.62 12.58 5.23
C VAL A 438 9.44 13.48 5.58
N ASN A 439 9.27 13.84 6.84
CA ASN A 439 8.21 14.78 7.26
C ASN A 439 8.37 16.14 6.58
N TYR A 440 9.59 16.65 6.46
CA TYR A 440 9.85 17.89 5.73
C TYR A 440 9.43 17.80 4.25
N TRP A 441 9.78 16.72 3.55
CA TRP A 441 9.36 16.54 2.16
C TRP A 441 7.85 16.41 2.00
N ARG A 442 7.17 15.82 2.98
CA ARG A 442 5.70 15.69 3.01
C ARG A 442 4.98 17.03 3.29
N THR A 443 5.68 18.07 3.73
CA THR A 443 5.08 19.41 3.93
C THR A 443 5.27 20.37 2.76
N ILE A 444 6.07 19.99 1.76
CA ILE A 444 6.30 20.76 0.53
C ILE A 444 5.27 20.35 -0.53
#